data_00b01b7c472011c677337cd51970c1ef
#
_entry.id   00b01b7c472011c677337cd51970c1ef
#
_cell.length_a   1.000
_cell.length_b   1.000
_cell.length_c   1.000
_cell.angle_alpha   90.00
_cell.angle_beta   90.00
_cell.angle_gamma   90.00
#
_symmetry.space_group_name_H-M   'P 1'
#
loop_
_entity.id
_entity.type
_entity.pdbx_description
1 polymer ?
#
loop_
_entity_poly.entity_id
_entity_poly.type
_entity_poly.pdbx_seq_one_letter_code
_entity_poly.pdbx_strand_id
1 'polypeptide(L)'
;MTKFFYALAVAVSAVLSVATVAATANNIMVVAGNEVDRIVTLRNVSIKNGDVSGEVVNNSRDTLRDVVLEIRYSWRWKDEFHPGKDDPGRTVYYTAAKEISPGGSARFDYHPSPPLPERRDGSFVIDVKVADFERVYR
;
A
#
# COMPACT_ATOMS: atom_id res chain seq x y z
N MET A 1 -85.67 -1.69 -12.86
CA MET A 1 -84.69 -2.78 -13.28
C MET A 1 -83.37 -2.21 -13.42
N THR A 2 -82.51 -2.40 -12.46
CA THR A 2 -81.19 -1.83 -12.43
C THR A 2 -80.16 -2.90 -12.91
N LYS A 3 -79.51 -2.70 -14.05
CA LYS A 3 -78.49 -3.61 -14.53
C LYS A 3 -77.16 -3.15 -14.00
N PHE A 4 -76.52 -3.93 -13.14
CA PHE A 4 -75.16 -3.75 -12.69
C PHE A 4 -74.21 -4.35 -13.71
N PHE A 5 -73.35 -3.54 -14.33
CA PHE A 5 -72.21 -4.00 -15.12
C PHE A 5 -71.04 -4.13 -14.19
N TYR A 6 -70.58 -5.35 -13.97
CA TYR A 6 -69.30 -5.59 -13.35
C TYR A 6 -68.20 -5.47 -14.41
N ALA A 7 -67.35 -4.46 -14.29
CA ALA A 7 -66.16 -4.34 -15.08
C ALA A 7 -65.05 -5.17 -14.42
N LEU A 8 -64.61 -6.22 -15.11
CA LEU A 8 -63.51 -7.07 -14.69
C LEU A 8 -62.22 -6.35 -15.06
N ALA A 9 -61.51 -5.78 -14.07
CA ALA A 9 -60.17 -5.23 -14.27
C ALA A 9 -59.15 -6.35 -14.22
N VAL A 10 -58.57 -6.68 -15.39
CA VAL A 10 -57.43 -7.60 -15.47
C VAL A 10 -56.16 -6.81 -15.16
N ALA A 11 -55.60 -7.02 -13.99
CA ALA A 11 -54.32 -6.48 -13.62
C ALA A 11 -53.21 -7.34 -14.25
N VAL A 12 -52.55 -6.80 -15.28
CA VAL A 12 -51.36 -7.39 -15.85
C VAL A 12 -50.18 -7.02 -14.97
N SER A 13 -49.76 -7.95 -14.13
CA SER A 13 -48.52 -7.80 -13.35
C SER A 13 -47.32 -8.06 -14.25
N ALA A 14 -46.66 -6.98 -14.68
CA ALA A 14 -45.39 -7.06 -15.34
C ALA A 14 -44.31 -7.41 -14.29
N VAL A 15 -43.83 -8.65 -14.31
CA VAL A 15 -42.68 -9.08 -13.52
C VAL A 15 -41.41 -8.51 -14.18
N LEU A 16 -40.89 -7.41 -13.65
CA LEU A 16 -39.61 -6.89 -14.03
C LEU A 16 -38.53 -7.80 -13.45
N SER A 17 -37.95 -8.67 -14.25
CA SER A 17 -36.77 -9.44 -13.89
C SER A 17 -35.57 -8.50 -13.87
N VAL A 18 -35.21 -8.03 -12.69
CA VAL A 18 -33.94 -7.32 -12.48
C VAL A 18 -32.84 -8.38 -12.51
N ALA A 19 -32.13 -8.47 -13.63
CA ALA A 19 -30.90 -9.23 -13.69
C ALA A 19 -29.85 -8.49 -12.83
N THR A 20 -29.61 -8.98 -11.61
CA THR A 20 -28.48 -8.57 -10.80
C THR A 20 -27.22 -9.08 -11.47
N VAL A 21 -26.54 -8.20 -12.21
CA VAL A 21 -25.16 -8.41 -12.60
C VAL A 21 -24.35 -8.38 -11.30
N ALA A 22 -23.92 -9.56 -10.84
CA ALA A 22 -22.94 -9.65 -9.79
C ALA A 22 -21.61 -9.06 -10.34
N ALA A 23 -21.37 -7.78 -10.07
CA ALA A 23 -20.05 -7.22 -10.25
C ALA A 23 -19.15 -7.97 -9.27
N THR A 24 -18.21 -8.77 -9.82
CA THR A 24 -17.06 -9.24 -9.06
C THR A 24 -16.27 -8.00 -8.70
N ALA A 25 -16.56 -7.43 -7.54
CA ALA A 25 -15.72 -6.42 -6.94
C ALA A 25 -14.39 -7.10 -6.65
N ASN A 26 -13.37 -6.80 -7.45
CA ASN A 26 -12.00 -6.94 -7.00
C ASN A 26 -11.92 -6.04 -5.77
N ASN A 27 -11.95 -6.65 -4.59
CA ASN A 27 -11.74 -5.95 -3.33
C ASN A 27 -10.29 -5.49 -3.29
N ILE A 28 -10.02 -4.38 -3.97
CA ILE A 28 -8.84 -3.58 -3.69
C ILE A 28 -9.14 -2.90 -2.35
N MET A 29 -8.76 -3.56 -1.28
CA MET A 29 -8.84 -2.98 0.04
C MET A 29 -7.70 -1.98 0.18
N VAL A 30 -8.02 -0.69 0.08
CA VAL A 30 -7.08 0.36 0.50
C VAL A 30 -7.00 0.29 2.02
N VAL A 31 -5.92 -0.30 2.50
CA VAL A 31 -5.67 -0.45 3.94
C VAL A 31 -5.21 0.91 4.47
N ALA A 32 -5.92 1.47 5.45
CA ALA A 32 -5.50 2.70 6.12
C ALA A 32 -4.14 2.51 6.80
N GLY A 33 -3.28 3.54 6.83
CA GLY A 33 -1.90 3.43 7.30
C GLY A 33 -1.74 2.79 8.68
N ASN A 34 -2.63 3.07 9.62
CA ASN A 34 -2.65 2.44 10.95
C ASN A 34 -3.03 0.95 10.95
N GLU A 35 -3.70 0.45 9.91
CA GLU A 35 -3.99 -0.97 9.74
C GLU A 35 -2.79 -1.71 9.12
N VAL A 36 -2.07 -1.08 8.20
CA VAL A 36 -0.81 -1.61 7.66
C VAL A 36 0.16 -1.94 8.79
N ASP A 37 0.35 -1.02 9.73
CA ASP A 37 1.27 -1.18 10.86
C ASP A 37 0.89 -2.34 11.82
N ARG A 38 -0.38 -2.76 11.81
CA ARG A 38 -0.82 -3.95 12.57
C ARG A 38 -0.49 -5.26 11.86
N ILE A 39 -0.48 -5.23 10.53
CA ILE A 39 -0.24 -6.42 9.70
C ILE A 39 1.26 -6.63 9.51
N VAL A 40 1.98 -5.57 9.20
CA VAL A 40 3.41 -5.61 8.89
C VAL A 40 4.16 -4.58 9.72
N THR A 41 5.23 -5.01 10.36
CA THR A 41 6.12 -4.10 11.10
C THR A 41 7.54 -4.23 10.59
N LEU A 42 8.28 -3.12 10.65
CA LEU A 42 9.72 -3.11 10.44
C LEU A 42 10.43 -3.19 11.79
N ARG A 43 11.43 -4.04 11.88
CA ARG A 43 12.30 -4.18 13.07
C ARG A 43 13.77 -4.05 12.71
N ASN A 44 14.56 -3.62 13.68
CA ASN A 44 16.02 -3.56 13.56
C ASN A 44 16.48 -2.77 12.32
N VAL A 45 15.74 -1.72 11.97
CA VAL A 45 16.09 -0.87 10.83
C VAL A 45 17.40 -0.15 11.13
N SER A 46 18.36 -0.32 10.25
CA SER A 46 19.66 0.34 10.29
C SER A 46 19.89 1.11 9.00
N ILE A 47 20.33 2.34 9.14
CA ILE A 47 20.67 3.20 8.02
C ILE A 47 22.14 3.58 8.15
N LYS A 48 22.94 3.21 7.15
CA LYS A 48 24.37 3.44 7.16
C LYS A 48 24.86 3.85 5.78
N ASN A 49 25.33 5.09 5.67
CA ASN A 49 25.81 5.65 4.40
C ASN A 49 24.80 5.56 3.25
N GLY A 50 23.51 5.67 3.57
CA GLY A 50 22.42 5.53 2.59
C GLY A 50 21.90 4.10 2.41
N ASP A 51 22.66 3.09 2.80
CA ASP A 51 22.19 1.70 2.84
C ASP A 51 21.12 1.53 3.91
N VAL A 52 20.08 0.79 3.59
CA VAL A 52 18.96 0.53 4.49
C VAL A 52 18.80 -0.97 4.66
N SER A 53 18.93 -1.44 5.87
CA SER A 53 18.73 -2.84 6.21
C SER A 53 17.77 -3.00 7.39
N GLY A 54 17.21 -4.18 7.53
CA GLY A 54 16.30 -4.48 8.62
C GLY A 54 15.56 -5.77 8.41
N GLU A 55 14.42 -5.88 9.08
CA GLU A 55 13.58 -7.06 9.08
C GLU A 55 12.11 -6.64 8.92
N VAL A 56 11.42 -7.30 8.00
CA VAL A 56 9.96 -7.18 7.83
C VAL A 56 9.31 -8.30 8.58
N VAL A 57 8.35 -8.00 9.45
CA VAL A 57 7.64 -8.98 10.27
C VAL A 57 6.17 -9.02 9.89
N ASN A 58 5.67 -10.19 9.55
CA ASN A 58 4.26 -10.45 9.31
C ASN A 58 3.54 -10.81 10.61
N ASN A 59 2.77 -9.87 11.15
CA ASN A 59 2.00 -10.06 12.38
C ASN A 59 0.60 -10.64 12.12
N SER A 60 0.26 -10.93 10.87
CA SER A 60 -1.04 -11.45 10.48
C SER A 60 -1.10 -12.98 10.49
N ARG A 61 -2.31 -13.51 10.30
CA ARG A 61 -2.55 -14.95 10.12
C ARG A 61 -2.51 -15.38 8.65
N ASP A 62 -2.29 -14.43 7.74
CA ASP A 62 -2.25 -14.65 6.31
C ASP A 62 -0.81 -14.65 5.82
N THR A 63 -0.56 -15.30 4.69
CA THR A 63 0.71 -15.16 3.98
C THR A 63 0.76 -13.80 3.29
N LEU A 64 1.86 -13.08 3.42
CA LEU A 64 2.11 -11.85 2.69
C LEU A 64 3.01 -12.10 1.50
N ARG A 65 2.69 -11.49 0.37
CA ARG A 65 3.49 -11.55 -0.85
C ARG A 65 3.88 -10.17 -1.32
N ASP A 66 4.96 -10.12 -2.07
CA ASP A 66 5.48 -8.91 -2.72
C ASP A 66 5.47 -7.69 -1.79
N VAL A 67 6.06 -7.86 -0.61
CA VAL A 67 6.14 -6.76 0.37
C VAL A 67 7.09 -5.69 -0.14
N VAL A 68 6.55 -4.52 -0.41
CA VAL A 68 7.27 -3.37 -0.96
C VAL A 68 7.50 -2.33 0.10
N LEU A 69 8.73 -1.87 0.22
CA LEU A 69 9.11 -0.73 1.04
C LEU A 69 9.21 0.53 0.20
N GLU A 70 8.75 1.64 0.74
CA GLU A 70 9.07 2.97 0.26
C GLU A 70 10.28 3.48 1.06
N ILE A 71 11.36 3.77 0.38
CA ILE A 71 12.56 4.37 0.96
C ILE A 71 12.66 5.79 0.40
N ARG A 72 12.52 6.77 1.27
CA ARG A 72 12.55 8.18 0.90
C ARG A 72 13.86 8.80 1.36
N TYR A 73 14.64 9.29 0.42
CA TYR A 73 15.83 10.08 0.63
C TYR A 73 15.47 11.55 0.46
N SER A 74 15.27 12.27 1.56
CA SER A 74 14.95 13.70 1.54
C SER A 74 16.21 14.51 1.77
N TRP A 75 16.45 15.50 0.92
CA TRP A 75 17.59 16.38 1.08
C TRP A 75 17.23 17.56 1.99
N ARG A 76 18.04 17.82 2.99
CA ARG A 76 17.97 19.01 3.82
C ARG A 76 19.14 19.92 3.52
N TRP A 77 18.82 21.09 3.02
CA TRP A 77 19.79 22.11 2.75
C TRP A 77 20.42 22.62 4.05
N LYS A 78 21.73 22.88 4.05
CA LYS A 78 22.43 23.47 5.18
C LYS A 78 21.97 24.91 5.45
N ASP A 79 21.64 25.63 4.37
CA ASP A 79 20.97 26.93 4.40
C ASP A 79 19.63 26.80 3.68
N GLU A 80 18.55 26.64 4.45
CA GLU A 80 17.20 26.45 3.91
C GLU A 80 16.62 27.73 3.26
N PHE A 81 17.19 28.90 3.57
CA PHE A 81 16.79 30.17 2.95
C PHE A 81 17.41 30.36 1.57
N HIS A 82 18.51 29.68 1.30
CA HIS A 82 19.21 29.71 0.01
C HIS A 82 19.44 28.30 -0.52
N PRO A 83 18.34 27.58 -0.91
CA PRO A 83 18.49 26.23 -1.45
C PRO A 83 19.21 26.26 -2.79
N GLY A 84 19.97 25.20 -3.06
CA GLY A 84 20.58 24.97 -4.36
C GLY A 84 19.55 24.69 -5.46
N LYS A 85 20.01 24.65 -6.70
CA LYS A 85 19.13 24.42 -7.87
C LYS A 85 18.67 22.99 -8.02
N ASP A 86 19.52 22.04 -7.62
CA ASP A 86 19.32 20.61 -7.86
C ASP A 86 19.13 19.89 -6.53
N ASP A 87 17.88 19.52 -6.22
CA ASP A 87 17.58 18.67 -5.08
C ASP A 87 17.97 17.21 -5.39
N PRO A 88 18.90 16.60 -4.64
CA PRO A 88 19.30 15.22 -4.86
C PRO A 88 18.36 14.19 -4.22
N GLY A 89 17.27 14.64 -3.62
CA GLY A 89 16.28 13.76 -3.00
C GLY A 89 15.62 12.82 -3.99
N ARG A 90 15.25 11.63 -3.53
CA ARG A 90 14.52 10.65 -4.33
C ARG A 90 13.73 9.69 -3.46
N THR A 91 12.72 9.08 -4.04
CA THR A 91 11.95 7.99 -3.44
C THR A 91 12.16 6.72 -4.26
N VAL A 92 12.38 5.62 -3.56
CA VAL A 92 12.59 4.30 -4.16
C VAL A 92 11.56 3.33 -3.60
N TYR A 93 11.04 2.47 -4.45
CA TYR A 93 10.19 1.34 -4.06
C TYR A 93 10.98 0.05 -4.24
N TYR A 94 11.14 -0.67 -3.15
CA TYR A 94 11.99 -1.86 -3.08
C TYR A 94 11.20 -3.06 -2.55
N THR A 95 11.19 -4.17 -3.29
CA THR A 95 10.57 -5.42 -2.84
C THR A 95 11.47 -6.08 -1.80
N ALA A 96 11.11 -5.96 -0.54
CA ALA A 96 11.89 -6.48 0.59
C ALA A 96 11.73 -7.99 0.77
N ALA A 97 10.57 -8.54 0.41
CA ALA A 97 10.28 -9.97 0.50
C ALA A 97 9.25 -10.39 -0.55
N LYS A 98 9.46 -11.54 -1.16
CA LYS A 98 8.52 -12.16 -2.10
C LYS A 98 7.38 -12.87 -1.40
N GLU A 99 7.67 -13.53 -0.29
CA GLU A 99 6.67 -14.21 0.53
C GLU A 99 7.12 -14.27 1.99
N ILE A 100 6.20 -13.97 2.90
CA ILE A 100 6.40 -14.10 4.35
C ILE A 100 5.22 -14.88 4.91
N SER A 101 5.50 -16.03 5.51
CA SER A 101 4.50 -16.86 6.18
C SER A 101 3.86 -16.14 7.37
N PRO A 102 2.65 -16.56 7.80
CA PRO A 102 2.00 -15.99 9.00
C PRO A 102 2.93 -16.02 10.22
N GLY A 103 3.09 -14.88 10.88
CA GLY A 103 3.99 -14.73 12.04
C GLY A 103 5.48 -14.81 11.72
N GLY A 104 5.84 -14.98 10.45
CA GLY A 104 7.23 -15.04 10.00
C GLY A 104 7.86 -13.67 9.77
N SER A 105 9.13 -13.68 9.43
CA SER A 105 9.89 -12.48 9.09
C SER A 105 10.84 -12.70 7.93
N ALA A 106 11.25 -11.62 7.29
CA ALA A 106 12.25 -11.62 6.24
C ALA A 106 13.23 -10.45 6.40
N ARG A 107 14.52 -10.73 6.27
CA ARG A 107 15.55 -9.70 6.25
C ARG A 107 15.59 -9.02 4.90
N PHE A 108 15.88 -7.74 4.90
CA PHE A 108 16.13 -6.96 3.71
C PHE A 108 17.40 -6.14 3.85
N ASP A 109 18.03 -5.87 2.71
CA ASP A 109 19.21 -5.05 2.61
C ASP A 109 19.15 -4.31 1.26
N TYR A 110 19.05 -2.99 1.32
CA TYR A 110 18.94 -2.14 0.15
C TYR A 110 20.15 -1.21 0.05
N HIS A 111 20.78 -1.23 -1.10
CA HIS A 111 21.87 -0.33 -1.45
C HIS A 111 21.39 0.65 -2.53
N PRO A 112 21.52 1.98 -2.31
CA PRO A 112 21.09 2.95 -3.30
C PRO A 112 21.83 2.77 -4.63
N SER A 113 21.05 2.66 -5.72
CA SER A 113 21.59 2.58 -7.07
C SER A 113 20.86 3.57 -7.99
N PRO A 114 21.54 4.60 -8.52
CA PRO A 114 22.93 4.97 -8.27
C PRO A 114 23.19 5.35 -6.80
N PRO A 115 24.45 5.33 -6.34
CA PRO A 115 24.79 5.78 -4.98
C PRO A 115 24.33 7.21 -4.70
N LEU A 116 24.11 7.52 -3.44
CA LEU A 116 23.78 8.89 -3.03
C LEU A 116 24.97 9.81 -3.32
N PRO A 117 24.75 11.01 -3.88
CA PRO A 117 25.82 11.95 -4.12
C PRO A 117 26.41 12.46 -2.82
N GLU A 118 27.74 12.58 -2.77
CA GLU A 118 28.43 13.26 -1.69
C GLU A 118 28.38 14.77 -1.93
N ARG A 119 27.74 15.50 -1.01
CA ARG A 119 27.57 16.95 -1.09
C ARG A 119 27.82 17.59 0.28
N ARG A 120 28.27 18.86 0.24
CA ARG A 120 28.60 19.63 1.45
C ARG A 120 27.55 20.68 1.79
N ASP A 121 26.58 20.89 0.90
CA ASP A 121 25.53 21.90 1.00
C ASP A 121 24.26 21.42 1.72
N GLY A 122 24.29 20.20 2.26
CA GLY A 122 23.18 19.62 3.00
C GLY A 122 23.47 18.21 3.50
N SER A 123 22.40 17.52 3.84
CA SER A 123 22.42 16.12 4.29
C SER A 123 21.15 15.38 3.92
N PHE A 124 21.21 14.06 3.77
CA PHE A 124 20.03 13.22 3.59
C PHE A 124 19.37 12.89 4.92
N VAL A 125 18.04 12.96 4.91
CA VAL A 125 17.16 12.34 5.91
C VAL A 125 16.48 11.17 5.22
N ILE A 126 16.53 9.98 5.83
CA ILE A 126 16.08 8.75 5.21
C ILE A 126 14.93 8.19 6.04
N ASP A 127 13.77 8.04 5.38
CA ASP A 127 12.58 7.42 5.94
C ASP A 127 12.29 6.10 5.22
N VAL A 128 11.88 5.09 5.97
CA VAL A 128 11.51 3.78 5.46
C VAL A 128 10.16 3.39 6.00
N LYS A 129 9.26 2.99 5.12
CA LYS A 129 7.94 2.47 5.51
C LYS A 129 7.48 1.38 4.56
N VAL A 130 6.54 0.57 5.01
CA VAL A 130 5.84 -0.39 4.13
C VAL A 130 4.90 0.39 3.23
N ALA A 131 5.06 0.21 1.92
CA ALA A 131 4.24 0.88 0.91
C ALA A 131 3.10 -0.01 0.43
N ASP A 132 3.38 -1.29 0.19
CA ASP A 132 2.41 -2.21 -0.39
C ASP A 132 2.73 -3.67 -0.05
N PHE A 133 1.72 -4.52 -0.07
CA PHE A 133 1.84 -5.98 0.02
C PHE A 133 0.53 -6.64 -0.41
N GLU A 134 0.61 -7.88 -0.86
CA GLU A 134 -0.54 -8.73 -1.15
C GLU A 134 -0.81 -9.68 0.03
N ARG A 135 -2.08 -9.80 0.46
CA ARG A 135 -2.52 -10.79 1.45
C ARG A 135 -3.13 -11.99 0.75
N VAL A 136 -2.57 -13.16 1.04
CA VAL A 136 -3.13 -14.44 0.56
C VAL A 136 -3.91 -15.08 1.70
N TYR A 137 -5.23 -15.00 1.57
CA TYR A 137 -6.16 -15.65 2.51
C TYR A 137 -6.16 -17.16 2.31
N ARG A 138 -6.21 -17.88 3.41
CA ARG A 138 -6.42 -19.33 3.40
C ARG A 138 -7.88 -19.68 3.69
#